data_a30c231759d6259954b3d1edef973bf8
#
_entry.id   a30c231759d6259954b3d1edef973bf8
#
_cell.length_a   1.000
_cell.length_b   1.000
_cell.length_c   1.000
_cell.angle_alpha   90.00
_cell.angle_beta   90.00
_cell.angle_gamma   90.00
#
_symmetry.space_group_name_H-M   'P 1'
#
loop_
_entity.id
_entity.type
_entity.pdbx_description
1 polymer ?
#
loop_
_entity_poly.entity_id
_entity_poly.type
_entity_poly.pdbx_seq_one_letter_code
_entity_poly.pdbx_strand_id
1 'polypeptide(L)'
;QDDHPSWAHRWVHMFTYPRELHLREGKIYQTPVPHLDRVLPLEPTVVDVVKGKVPVLKDAGTWRLHGTVDVSDGPVKIRVKDAHGTALRITIAEDFAQLDRSGTRYTEGGTLRRRALTPNTEREFELLVDASSTELFVGGAVNGQDGAGSYEQVFSARTYFSGSKRR
;
A
#
# COMPACT_ATOMS: atom_id res chain seq x y z
N GLN A 1 -18.20 10.25 -15.84
CA GLN A 1 -17.91 10.78 -14.48
C GLN A 1 -19.07 10.57 -13.50
N ASP A 2 -20.28 10.28 -14.00
CA ASP A 2 -21.50 10.17 -13.21
C ASP A 2 -21.54 8.92 -12.31
N ASP A 3 -20.70 7.93 -12.59
CA ASP A 3 -20.62 6.68 -11.83
C ASP A 3 -19.50 6.67 -10.75
N HIS A 4 -18.86 7.81 -10.51
CA HIS A 4 -17.80 7.86 -9.50
C HIS A 4 -18.36 7.66 -8.09
N PRO A 5 -17.89 6.67 -7.29
CA PRO A 5 -18.49 6.30 -6.01
C PRO A 5 -18.60 7.43 -4.98
N SER A 6 -17.74 8.44 -5.07
CA SER A 6 -17.76 9.59 -4.16
C SER A 6 -18.69 10.72 -4.60
N TRP A 7 -19.25 10.66 -5.82
CA TRP A 7 -20.15 11.70 -6.33
C TRP A 7 -21.40 11.89 -5.44
N ALA A 8 -21.96 10.80 -4.94
CA ALA A 8 -23.07 10.86 -3.99
C ALA A 8 -22.74 11.66 -2.71
N HIS A 9 -21.47 11.91 -2.45
CA HIS A 9 -20.96 12.68 -1.31
C HIS A 9 -20.44 14.06 -1.71
N ARG A 10 -20.69 14.48 -2.95
CA ARG A 10 -20.34 15.79 -3.52
C ARG A 10 -18.84 16.06 -3.59
N TRP A 11 -18.00 15.01 -3.75
CA TRP A 11 -16.59 15.16 -4.06
C TRP A 11 -16.14 14.11 -5.08
N VAL A 12 -15.12 14.40 -5.86
CA VAL A 12 -14.65 13.55 -6.97
C VAL A 12 -13.16 13.29 -6.91
N HIS A 13 -12.40 14.21 -6.32
CA HIS A 13 -10.95 14.13 -6.27
C HIS A 13 -10.47 13.87 -4.84
N MET A 14 -9.32 13.21 -4.73
CA MET A 14 -8.60 13.04 -3.48
C MET A 14 -7.13 13.27 -3.72
N PHE A 15 -6.45 13.78 -2.70
CA PHE A 15 -5.00 13.85 -2.68
C PHE A 15 -4.42 12.54 -2.19
N THR A 16 -3.19 12.27 -2.63
CA THR A 16 -2.35 11.25 -2.00
C THR A 16 -1.94 11.69 -0.60
N TYR A 17 -1.53 10.77 0.23
CA TYR A 17 -0.91 11.13 1.50
C TYR A 17 0.34 11.98 1.25
N PRO A 18 0.64 12.97 2.14
CA PRO A 18 1.84 13.77 2.03
C PRO A 18 3.10 12.90 2.13
N ARG A 19 4.11 13.25 1.34
CA ARG A 19 5.37 12.51 1.25
C ARG A 19 6.56 13.44 1.33
N GLU A 20 7.63 12.97 1.93
CA GLU A 20 8.96 13.57 1.78
C GLU A 20 9.66 12.95 0.56
N LEU A 21 10.37 13.79 -0.18
CA LEU A 21 11.15 13.38 -1.33
C LEU A 21 12.62 13.50 -1.00
N HIS A 22 13.35 12.42 -1.23
CA HIS A 22 14.80 12.35 -0.98
C HIS A 22 15.51 12.04 -2.27
N LEU A 23 16.46 12.89 -2.68
CA LEU A 23 17.32 12.66 -3.83
C LEU A 23 18.62 12.00 -3.35
N ARG A 24 18.90 10.79 -3.83
CA ARG A 24 20.13 10.06 -3.54
C ARG A 24 20.65 9.41 -4.83
N GLU A 25 21.91 9.63 -5.14
CA GLU A 25 22.57 9.05 -6.33
C GLU A 25 21.77 9.20 -7.63
N GLY A 26 21.13 10.37 -7.82
CA GLY A 26 20.33 10.66 -8.99
C GLY A 26 18.94 9.98 -9.03
N LYS A 27 18.54 9.27 -7.97
CA LYS A 27 17.22 8.65 -7.82
C LYS A 27 16.38 9.37 -6.77
N ILE A 28 15.07 9.45 -7.01
CA ILE A 28 14.12 10.00 -6.04
C ILE A 28 13.54 8.84 -5.23
N TYR A 29 13.69 8.94 -3.92
CA TYR A 29 13.04 8.08 -2.93
C TYR A 29 11.92 8.87 -2.25
N GLN A 30 10.92 8.16 -1.76
CA GLN A 30 9.74 8.77 -1.16
C GLN A 30 9.45 8.10 0.17
N THR A 31 9.11 8.90 1.18
CA THR A 31 8.67 8.40 2.49
C THR A 31 7.36 9.07 2.89
N PRO A 32 6.45 8.38 3.57
CA PRO A 32 5.34 9.05 4.24
C PRO A 32 5.89 10.10 5.21
N VAL A 33 5.23 11.26 5.31
CA VAL A 33 5.67 12.27 6.28
C VAL A 33 5.55 11.75 7.72
N PRO A 34 6.50 12.05 8.62
CA PRO A 34 6.48 11.54 10.00
C PRO A 34 5.21 11.92 10.79
N HIS A 35 4.53 12.99 10.40
CA HIS A 35 3.28 13.41 11.04
C HIS A 35 2.14 12.40 10.85
N LEU A 36 2.23 11.49 9.88
CA LEU A 36 1.26 10.40 9.73
C LEU A 36 1.24 9.48 10.96
N ASP A 37 2.35 9.33 11.67
CA ASP A 37 2.42 8.52 12.89
C ASP A 37 1.49 9.02 14.01
N ARG A 38 1.10 10.29 13.97
CA ARG A 38 0.16 10.88 14.93
C ARG A 38 -1.30 10.62 14.59
N VAL A 39 -1.62 10.47 13.31
CA VAL A 39 -3.01 10.31 12.84
C VAL A 39 -3.31 8.88 12.42
N LEU A 40 -2.29 8.13 12.06
CA LEU A 40 -2.32 6.72 11.69
C LEU A 40 -1.17 5.99 12.39
N PRO A 41 -1.24 5.84 13.73
CA PRO A 41 -0.18 5.15 14.45
C PRO A 41 -0.06 3.72 13.94
N LEU A 42 1.19 3.27 13.78
CA LEU A 42 1.49 1.86 13.60
C LEU A 42 1.27 1.20 14.96
N GLU A 43 0.17 0.45 15.08
CA GLU A 43 0.03 -0.47 16.20
C GLU A 43 1.12 -1.54 16.05
N PRO A 44 2.03 -1.71 17.00
CA PRO A 44 3.11 -2.69 16.91
C PRO A 44 2.55 -4.10 17.12
N THR A 45 1.80 -4.58 16.17
CA THR A 45 1.39 -5.97 16.11
C THR A 45 2.40 -6.70 15.25
N VAL A 46 3.36 -7.33 15.89
CA VAL A 46 4.29 -8.23 15.19
C VAL A 46 3.49 -9.42 14.70
N VAL A 47 3.30 -9.47 13.40
CA VAL A 47 2.69 -10.61 12.74
C VAL A 47 3.80 -11.43 12.12
N ASP A 48 4.15 -12.52 12.77
CA ASP A 48 5.00 -13.53 12.14
C ASP A 48 4.17 -14.26 11.09
N VAL A 49 4.39 -13.93 9.82
CA VAL A 49 3.71 -14.56 8.69
C VAL A 49 4.41 -15.87 8.35
N VAL A 50 4.33 -16.84 9.26
CA VAL A 50 4.72 -18.20 8.94
C VAL A 50 3.59 -18.86 8.13
N LYS A 51 3.82 -19.04 6.83
CA LYS A 51 2.98 -19.84 5.92
C LYS A 51 1.47 -19.53 5.98
N GLY A 52 1.09 -18.35 5.51
CA GLY A 52 -0.23 -18.22 4.90
C GLY A 52 -1.36 -17.70 5.78
N LYS A 53 -1.13 -17.25 7.00
CA LYS A 53 -2.20 -16.61 7.78
C LYS A 53 -1.78 -15.22 8.25
N VAL A 54 -2.35 -14.22 7.61
CA VAL A 54 -2.29 -12.83 8.06
C VAL A 54 -3.42 -12.60 9.06
N PRO A 55 -3.21 -11.86 10.16
CA PRO A 55 -4.31 -11.46 11.02
C PRO A 55 -5.32 -10.65 10.23
N VAL A 56 -6.56 -10.93 10.47
CA VAL A 56 -7.68 -10.20 9.92
C VAL A 56 -7.76 -8.88 10.68
N LEU A 57 -7.40 -7.78 10.03
CA LEU A 57 -7.73 -6.46 10.53
C LEU A 57 -9.25 -6.30 10.40
N LYS A 58 -9.97 -6.52 11.50
CA LYS A 58 -11.43 -6.43 11.52
C LYS A 58 -11.84 -4.97 11.60
N ASP A 59 -12.76 -4.57 10.70
CA ASP A 59 -13.52 -3.32 10.75
C ASP A 59 -12.71 -2.01 10.79
N ALA A 60 -11.50 -2.02 10.28
CA ALA A 60 -10.68 -0.83 10.24
C ALA A 60 -11.08 0.06 9.06
N GLY A 61 -11.61 1.23 9.33
CA GLY A 61 -11.90 2.24 8.29
C GLY A 61 -10.63 2.75 7.61
N THR A 62 -9.58 2.94 8.38
CA THR A 62 -8.24 3.35 7.92
C THR A 62 -7.21 2.57 8.72
N TRP A 63 -6.20 2.04 8.04
CA TRP A 63 -5.13 1.29 8.67
C TRP A 63 -3.82 1.41 7.89
N ARG A 64 -2.74 1.11 8.57
CA ARG A 64 -1.38 1.15 8.07
C ARG A 64 -0.69 -0.17 8.40
N LEU A 65 0.03 -0.72 7.45
CA LEU A 65 0.84 -1.92 7.61
C LEU A 65 2.25 -1.62 7.11
N HIS A 66 3.24 -1.84 7.95
CA HIS A 66 4.65 -1.72 7.60
C HIS A 66 5.35 -3.05 7.87
N GLY A 67 6.32 -3.41 7.04
CA GLY A 67 7.07 -4.63 7.25
C GLY A 67 8.17 -4.87 6.22
N THR A 68 8.94 -5.90 6.50
CA THR A 68 9.97 -6.43 5.61
C THR A 68 9.57 -7.81 5.14
N VAL A 69 9.85 -8.11 3.88
CA VAL A 69 9.60 -9.44 3.29
C VAL A 69 10.84 -9.92 2.57
N ASP A 70 11.16 -11.19 2.75
CA ASP A 70 12.14 -11.91 1.95
C ASP A 70 11.45 -12.49 0.71
N VAL A 71 11.97 -12.16 -0.46
CA VAL A 71 11.46 -12.60 -1.77
C VAL A 71 12.43 -13.53 -2.50
N SER A 72 13.45 -14.05 -1.83
CA SER A 72 14.45 -14.97 -2.39
C SER A 72 13.82 -16.27 -2.93
N ASP A 73 12.79 -16.78 -2.26
CA ASP A 73 12.04 -17.97 -2.67
C ASP A 73 10.88 -17.66 -3.64
N GLY A 74 10.79 -16.42 -4.09
CA GLY A 74 9.77 -15.95 -5.03
C GLY A 74 8.88 -14.83 -4.50
N PRO A 75 7.96 -14.33 -5.33
CA PRO A 75 7.17 -13.16 -4.99
C PRO A 75 6.23 -13.38 -3.80
N VAL A 76 6.23 -12.42 -2.88
CA VAL A 76 5.26 -12.34 -1.78
C VAL A 76 3.96 -11.70 -2.30
N LYS A 77 2.83 -12.27 -1.90
CA LYS A 77 1.50 -11.83 -2.32
C LYS A 77 0.65 -11.43 -1.12
N ILE A 78 0.24 -10.17 -1.08
CA ILE A 78 -0.67 -9.62 -0.07
C ILE A 78 -2.05 -9.45 -0.70
N ARG A 79 -3.10 -9.87 0.00
CA ARG A 79 -4.49 -9.71 -0.44
C ARG A 79 -5.27 -8.93 0.59
N VAL A 80 -5.85 -7.80 0.17
CA VAL A 80 -6.81 -7.07 0.96
C VAL A 80 -8.20 -7.49 0.52
N LYS A 81 -9.03 -7.88 1.47
CA LYS A 81 -10.40 -8.34 1.22
C LYS A 81 -11.39 -7.32 1.77
N ASP A 82 -12.51 -7.20 1.10
CA ASP A 82 -13.70 -6.50 1.55
C ASP A 82 -14.90 -7.46 1.67
N ALA A 83 -16.10 -6.93 1.82
CA ALA A 83 -17.33 -7.74 1.96
C ALA A 83 -17.63 -8.62 0.73
N HIS A 84 -17.08 -8.30 -0.44
CA HIS A 84 -17.31 -9.02 -1.70
C HIS A 84 -16.14 -9.93 -2.11
N GLY A 85 -15.09 -10.00 -1.29
CA GLY A 85 -13.95 -10.86 -1.53
C GLY A 85 -12.62 -10.11 -1.66
N THR A 86 -11.73 -10.58 -2.54
CA THR A 86 -10.42 -9.94 -2.72
C THR A 86 -10.55 -8.67 -3.53
N ALA A 87 -10.43 -7.51 -2.88
CA ALA A 87 -10.47 -6.19 -3.48
C ALA A 87 -9.12 -5.80 -4.09
N LEU A 88 -8.02 -6.01 -3.36
CA LEU A 88 -6.67 -5.72 -3.81
C LEU A 88 -5.80 -6.97 -3.80
N ARG A 89 -4.89 -7.02 -4.78
CA ARG A 89 -3.77 -7.96 -4.83
C ARG A 89 -2.48 -7.17 -4.98
N ILE A 90 -1.57 -7.36 -4.06
CA ILE A 90 -0.24 -6.75 -4.11
C ILE A 90 0.75 -7.88 -4.31
N THR A 91 1.68 -7.69 -5.24
CA THR A 91 2.80 -8.60 -5.47
C THR A 91 4.08 -7.82 -5.28
N ILE A 92 4.96 -8.32 -4.43
CA ILE A 92 6.30 -7.78 -4.21
C ILE A 92 7.29 -8.87 -4.59
N ALA A 93 8.18 -8.55 -5.52
CA ALA A 93 9.18 -9.44 -6.06
C ALA A 93 10.58 -8.82 -5.97
N GLU A 94 11.58 -9.57 -6.38
CA GLU A 94 12.98 -9.13 -6.37
C GLU A 94 13.22 -7.89 -7.24
N ASP A 95 12.58 -7.78 -8.40
CA ASP A 95 12.82 -6.75 -9.41
C ASP A 95 11.58 -5.91 -9.78
N PHE A 96 10.43 -6.18 -9.15
CA PHE A 96 9.22 -5.39 -9.37
C PHE A 96 8.26 -5.43 -8.18
N ALA A 97 7.38 -4.41 -8.14
CA ALA A 97 6.16 -4.45 -7.36
C ALA A 97 4.94 -4.20 -8.25
N GLN A 98 3.80 -4.75 -7.83
CA GLN A 98 2.55 -4.66 -8.56
C GLN A 98 1.38 -4.47 -7.59
N LEU A 99 0.47 -3.56 -7.95
CA LEU A 99 -0.80 -3.37 -7.29
C LEU A 99 -1.93 -3.59 -8.31
N ASP A 100 -2.80 -4.56 -8.03
CA ASP A 100 -4.00 -4.88 -8.79
C ASP A 100 -5.23 -4.60 -7.94
N ARG A 101 -6.06 -3.67 -8.39
CA ARG A 101 -7.32 -3.28 -7.77
C ARG A 101 -8.55 -3.74 -8.56
N SER A 102 -8.41 -4.72 -9.44
CA SER A 102 -9.51 -5.22 -10.29
C SER A 102 -10.71 -5.76 -9.52
N GLY A 103 -10.50 -6.12 -8.25
CA GLY A 103 -11.58 -6.55 -7.35
C GLY A 103 -12.30 -5.41 -6.62
N THR A 104 -11.89 -4.15 -6.78
CA THR A 104 -12.58 -3.01 -6.17
C THR A 104 -13.79 -2.58 -6.98
N ARG A 105 -14.72 -1.87 -6.36
CA ARG A 105 -15.94 -1.38 -7.00
C ARG A 105 -15.67 -0.39 -8.15
N TYR A 106 -14.57 0.34 -8.11
CA TYR A 106 -14.22 1.36 -9.08
C TYR A 106 -12.96 0.98 -9.85
N THR A 107 -13.13 0.71 -11.14
CA THR A 107 -12.05 0.19 -12.00
C THR A 107 -11.56 1.15 -13.08
N GLU A 108 -12.14 2.35 -13.20
CA GLU A 108 -11.71 3.34 -14.16
C GLU A 108 -10.24 3.76 -13.99
N GLY A 109 -9.60 4.15 -15.08
CA GLY A 109 -8.21 4.59 -15.10
C GLY A 109 -7.19 3.47 -14.96
N GLY A 110 -7.58 2.23 -15.25
CA GLY A 110 -6.73 1.04 -15.17
C GLY A 110 -6.69 0.45 -13.76
N THR A 111 -6.68 -0.87 -13.70
CA THR A 111 -6.73 -1.63 -12.45
C THR A 111 -5.38 -2.15 -12.02
N LEU A 112 -4.46 -2.32 -12.97
CA LEU A 112 -3.15 -2.90 -12.74
C LEU A 112 -2.06 -1.83 -12.85
N ARG A 113 -1.22 -1.75 -11.84
CA ARG A 113 -0.03 -0.90 -11.82
C ARG A 113 1.18 -1.75 -11.47
N ARG A 114 2.18 -1.74 -12.33
CA ARG A 114 3.45 -2.43 -12.12
C ARG A 114 4.60 -1.45 -12.29
N ARG A 115 5.62 -1.56 -11.44
CA ARG A 115 6.85 -0.77 -11.49
C ARG A 115 8.04 -1.68 -11.28
N ALA A 116 9.11 -1.43 -12.01
CA ALA A 116 10.40 -2.05 -11.77
C ALA A 116 11.00 -1.51 -10.47
N LEU A 117 11.76 -2.36 -9.81
CA LEU A 117 12.55 -2.06 -8.63
C LEU A 117 14.01 -2.42 -8.91
N THR A 118 14.95 -1.79 -8.22
CA THR A 118 16.34 -2.24 -8.22
C THR A 118 16.39 -3.63 -7.58
N PRO A 119 16.98 -4.67 -8.23
CA PRO A 119 16.95 -6.03 -7.71
C PRO A 119 17.46 -6.14 -6.26
N ASN A 120 16.66 -6.76 -5.40
CA ASN A 120 16.97 -7.03 -4.00
C ASN A 120 16.04 -8.12 -3.47
N THR A 121 16.55 -9.05 -2.70
CA THR A 121 15.78 -10.14 -2.11
C THR A 121 15.09 -9.76 -0.81
N GLU A 122 15.54 -8.73 -0.12
CA GLU A 122 14.90 -8.19 1.07
C GLU A 122 14.18 -6.89 0.73
N ARG A 123 12.86 -6.85 0.94
CA ARG A 123 12.01 -5.73 0.58
C ARG A 123 11.31 -5.15 1.80
N GLU A 124 11.47 -3.84 1.96
CA GLU A 124 10.64 -3.08 2.89
C GLU A 124 9.43 -2.53 2.16
N PHE A 125 8.28 -2.57 2.81
CA PHE A 125 7.05 -1.99 2.28
C PHE A 125 6.23 -1.31 3.36
N GLU A 126 5.43 -0.36 2.92
CA GLU A 126 4.40 0.25 3.74
C GLU A 126 3.11 0.38 2.94
N LEU A 127 2.01 -0.04 3.54
CA LEU A 127 0.69 -0.05 2.93
C LEU A 127 -0.26 0.80 3.79
N LEU A 128 -0.76 1.87 3.20
CA LEU A 128 -1.76 2.76 3.78
C LEU A 128 -3.09 2.49 3.07
N VAL A 129 -4.12 2.19 3.82
CA VAL A 129 -5.46 1.90 3.29
C VAL A 129 -6.49 2.70 4.03
N ASP A 130 -7.34 3.40 3.31
CA ASP A 130 -8.59 3.98 3.81
C ASP A 130 -9.80 3.49 3.01
N ALA A 131 -11.00 3.94 3.37
CA ALA A 131 -12.24 3.51 2.73
C ALA A 131 -12.28 3.79 1.21
N SER A 132 -11.45 4.69 0.70
CA SER A 132 -11.50 5.20 -0.67
C SER A 132 -10.19 5.12 -1.42
N SER A 133 -9.06 4.97 -0.73
CA SER A 133 -7.74 4.96 -1.33
C SER A 133 -6.80 3.92 -0.74
N THR A 134 -5.78 3.60 -1.51
CA THR A 134 -4.67 2.77 -1.08
C THR A 134 -3.37 3.36 -1.60
N GLU A 135 -2.38 3.44 -0.74
CA GLU A 135 -1.01 3.74 -1.11
C GLU A 135 -0.07 2.63 -0.67
N LEU A 136 0.74 2.18 -1.60
CA LEU A 136 1.78 1.17 -1.36
C LEU A 136 3.13 1.81 -1.64
N PHE A 137 3.97 1.84 -0.65
CA PHE A 137 5.38 2.22 -0.72
C PHE A 137 6.21 0.94 -0.72
N VAL A 138 7.18 0.83 -1.62
CA VAL A 138 8.07 -0.34 -1.71
C VAL A 138 9.49 0.11 -2.03
N GLY A 139 10.46 -0.44 -1.31
CA GLY A 139 11.89 -0.22 -1.53
C GLY A 139 12.74 -1.46 -1.21
N GLY A 140 14.04 -1.32 -1.37
CA GLY A 140 14.98 -2.26 -0.77
C GLY A 140 15.04 -2.02 0.73
N ALA A 141 15.22 -3.06 1.53
CA ALA A 141 15.59 -2.89 2.93
C ALA A 141 16.95 -2.19 2.96
N VAL A 142 16.97 -0.97 3.46
CA VAL A 142 18.22 -0.23 3.62
C VAL A 142 18.86 -0.75 4.89
N ASN A 143 20.03 -1.39 4.76
CA ASN A 143 20.84 -1.77 5.89
C ASN A 143 21.18 -0.51 6.71
N GLY A 144 20.36 -0.23 7.68
CA GLY A 144 20.65 0.38 8.97
C GLY A 144 21.26 1.78 9.06
N GLN A 145 21.56 2.51 8.00
CA GLN A 145 22.29 3.78 8.18
C GLN A 145 21.49 5.06 8.18
N ASP A 146 20.24 5.07 7.73
CA ASP A 146 19.49 6.34 7.63
C ASP A 146 18.00 6.25 8.09
N GLY A 147 17.70 5.49 9.08
CA GLY A 147 16.39 5.50 9.77
C GLY A 147 15.17 5.61 8.86
N ALA A 148 14.33 4.59 8.89
CA ALA A 148 12.97 4.53 8.33
C ALA A 148 12.81 4.84 6.82
N GLY A 149 12.65 3.77 6.04
CA GLY A 149 11.82 3.74 4.85
C GLY A 149 12.12 4.70 3.72
N SER A 150 13.23 4.49 3.01
CA SER A 150 13.40 5.15 1.71
C SER A 150 12.80 4.26 0.62
N TYR A 151 11.55 4.53 0.25
CA TYR A 151 10.88 3.71 -0.74
C TYR A 151 11.18 4.17 -2.17
N GLU A 152 11.58 3.22 -3.00
CA GLU A 152 11.95 3.43 -4.39
C GLU A 152 10.72 3.69 -5.27
N GLN A 153 9.60 3.05 -4.96
CA GLN A 153 8.36 3.18 -5.71
C GLN A 153 7.16 3.41 -4.79
N VAL A 154 6.24 4.22 -5.28
CA VAL A 154 4.95 4.44 -4.63
C VAL A 154 3.82 4.26 -5.62
N PHE A 155 2.82 3.51 -5.21
CA PHE A 155 1.59 3.28 -5.93
C PHE A 155 0.45 3.97 -5.19
N SER A 156 -0.30 4.82 -5.85
CA SER A 156 -1.50 5.43 -5.29
C SER A 156 -2.70 5.02 -6.14
N ALA A 157 -3.73 4.53 -5.51
CA ALA A 157 -4.92 4.05 -6.19
C ALA A 157 -6.19 4.41 -5.42
N ARG A 158 -7.23 4.78 -6.16
CA ARG A 158 -8.61 4.83 -5.62
C ARG A 158 -9.14 3.42 -5.56
N THR A 159 -9.59 2.98 -4.40
CA THR A 159 -9.96 1.59 -4.17
C THR A 159 -11.43 1.40 -3.81
N TYR A 160 -12.05 2.31 -3.08
CA TYR A 160 -13.47 2.25 -2.72
C TYR A 160 -13.93 0.86 -2.28
N PHE A 161 -13.47 0.44 -1.11
CA PHE A 161 -13.84 -0.86 -0.56
C PHE A 161 -15.33 -0.94 -0.26
N SER A 162 -15.91 -2.10 -0.58
CA SER A 162 -17.30 -2.39 -0.31
C SER A 162 -17.49 -2.83 1.14
N GLY A 163 -18.56 -2.36 1.79
CA GLY A 163 -18.90 -2.77 3.16
C GLY A 163 -18.19 -1.99 4.27
N SER A 164 -17.39 -0.98 3.97
CA SER A 164 -16.95 -0.02 4.98
C SER A 164 -18.18 0.76 5.46
N LYS A 165 -18.72 0.39 6.62
CA LYS A 165 -19.75 1.19 7.29
C LYS A 165 -19.10 2.54 7.61
N ARG A 166 -19.60 3.59 6.97
CA ARG A 166 -19.26 4.94 7.39
C ARG A 166 -19.89 5.19 8.75
N ARG A 167 -19.09 5.58 9.68
CA ARG A 167 -19.58 6.30 10.86
C ARG A 167 -19.68 7.78 10.53
#